data_9e4093e7f65d0cd5dd24f4d4f282b90d
#
_entry.id   9e4093e7f65d0cd5dd24f4d4f282b90d
#
_cell.length_a   1.000
_cell.length_b   1.000
_cell.length_c   1.000
_cell.angle_alpha   90.00
_cell.angle_beta   90.00
_cell.angle_gamma   90.00
#
_symmetry.space_group_name_H-M   'P 1'
#
loop_
_entity.id
_entity.type
_entity.pdbx_description
1 polymer ?
#
loop_
_entity_poly.entity_id
_entity_poly.type
_entity_poly.pdbx_seq_one_letter_code
_entity_poly.pdbx_strand_id
1 'polypeptide(L)'
;MKNKSKTKNHSIFSNILFFVKLLFKISPSLVIGELCWGFLDTVPTSLISVLGVKCIIDVMTTDKDASHIVCIIAVIAAALILSRAIMYLFREFMWNVEKEKVYFGLNKQLYEKAKSLDLESYDDPEFYNSFILTIESSSDNIQGLLSLIRLYFGNIMSLVSVSSVLLIIDPWCLVIILAVIFAFMPLSRKIGTLQMDRRTENTKYHCRADYFERIFYLQDYAKEVRMNNIAPILIDRYNDAADDVVKNHIKYQDKITKFYCIQTIGVQLLGFMFVLPLYLGWLVMVKKSVSAGDFVAVFNGAYSIATSVNFLTVWAISRFEERGKMIEKYRGFLNADKKIFDGETESECAAPEEIKIENLSFTYPGNSSPTL
;
A
#
# COMPACT_ATOMS: atom_id res chain seq x y z
N MET A 1 -30.54 -5.99 -23.04
CA MET A 1 -30.15 -4.66 -22.53
C MET A 1 -29.25 -4.87 -21.32
N LYS A 2 -27.96 -4.56 -21.45
CA LYS A 2 -26.99 -4.71 -20.36
C LYS A 2 -27.31 -3.67 -19.26
N ASN A 3 -28.01 -4.11 -18.24
CA ASN A 3 -28.13 -3.34 -17.02
C ASN A 3 -26.81 -3.50 -16.25
N LYS A 4 -25.76 -2.77 -16.68
CA LYS A 4 -24.58 -2.58 -15.86
C LYS A 4 -25.07 -1.87 -14.60
N SER A 5 -25.10 -2.60 -13.48
CA SER A 5 -25.19 -1.95 -12.18
C SER A 5 -24.13 -0.85 -12.19
N LYS A 6 -24.57 0.38 -12.14
CA LYS A 6 -23.68 1.55 -12.00
C LYS A 6 -23.05 1.44 -10.60
N THR A 7 -21.99 0.65 -10.48
CA THR A 7 -21.09 0.78 -9.35
C THR A 7 -20.64 2.24 -9.36
N LYS A 8 -21.08 3.00 -8.36
CA LYS A 8 -20.61 4.38 -8.16
C LYS A 8 -19.10 4.31 -8.04
N ASN A 9 -18.37 4.76 -9.06
CA ASN A 9 -16.92 4.89 -9.00
C ASN A 9 -16.60 5.86 -7.87
N HIS A 10 -16.24 5.31 -6.72
CA HIS A 10 -15.78 6.11 -5.59
C HIS A 10 -14.32 6.49 -5.83
N SER A 11 -13.92 7.69 -5.43
CA SER A 11 -12.51 8.07 -5.51
C SER A 11 -11.66 7.12 -4.66
N ILE A 12 -10.45 6.83 -5.10
CA ILE A 12 -9.49 5.95 -4.39
C ILE A 12 -9.34 6.38 -2.93
N PHE A 13 -9.25 7.66 -2.68
CA PHE A 13 -9.17 8.22 -1.32
C PHE A 13 -10.42 7.91 -0.48
N SER A 14 -11.62 8.00 -1.08
CA SER A 14 -12.88 7.64 -0.40
C SER A 14 -12.92 6.16 -0.02
N ASN A 15 -12.41 5.29 -0.88
CA ASN A 15 -12.36 3.84 -0.61
C ASN A 15 -11.40 3.53 0.54
N ILE A 16 -10.22 4.14 0.55
CA ILE A 16 -9.25 3.96 1.64
C ILE A 16 -9.81 4.49 2.96
N LEU A 17 -10.41 5.68 2.95
CA LEU A 17 -11.02 6.25 4.16
C LEU A 17 -12.16 5.39 4.70
N PHE A 18 -12.98 4.84 3.81
CA PHE A 18 -14.03 3.87 4.17
C PHE A 18 -13.42 2.65 4.89
N PHE A 19 -12.37 2.07 4.32
CA PHE A 19 -11.75 0.88 4.87
C PHE A 19 -11.03 1.15 6.19
N VAL A 20 -10.33 2.28 6.31
CA VAL A 20 -9.73 2.71 7.58
C VAL A 20 -10.77 2.88 8.67
N LYS A 21 -11.93 3.50 8.37
CA LYS A 21 -13.05 3.61 9.32
C LYS A 21 -13.57 2.24 9.72
N LEU A 22 -13.64 1.31 8.77
CA LEU A 22 -14.09 -0.05 9.03
C LEU A 22 -13.10 -0.80 9.95
N LEU A 23 -11.81 -0.70 9.67
CA LEU A 23 -10.75 -1.25 10.52
C LEU A 23 -10.81 -0.66 11.93
N PHE A 24 -10.99 0.65 12.04
CA PHE A 24 -11.09 1.34 13.32
C PHE A 24 -12.33 0.91 14.13
N LYS A 25 -13.43 0.56 13.45
CA LYS A 25 -14.64 0.04 14.09
C LYS A 25 -14.44 -1.37 14.65
N ILE A 26 -13.65 -2.21 13.94
CA ILE A 26 -13.41 -3.61 14.37
C ILE A 26 -12.33 -3.66 15.45
N SER A 27 -11.21 -2.98 15.24
CA SER A 27 -10.07 -2.96 16.15
C SER A 27 -9.38 -1.59 16.15
N PRO A 28 -9.79 -0.66 17.01
CA PRO A 28 -9.11 0.63 17.16
C PRO A 28 -7.68 0.48 17.67
N SER A 29 -7.41 -0.54 18.50
CA SER A 29 -6.07 -0.83 19.04
C SER A 29 -5.06 -1.15 17.93
N LEU A 30 -5.47 -1.90 16.91
CA LEU A 30 -4.61 -2.22 15.77
C LEU A 30 -4.23 -0.98 14.97
N VAL A 31 -5.21 -0.14 14.64
CA VAL A 31 -4.96 1.08 13.84
C VAL A 31 -4.07 2.07 14.59
N ILE A 32 -4.36 2.31 15.87
CA ILE A 32 -3.54 3.17 16.74
C ILE A 32 -2.12 2.59 16.87
N GLY A 33 -2.01 1.29 17.08
CA GLY A 33 -0.73 0.61 17.18
C GLY A 33 0.12 0.71 15.91
N GLU A 34 -0.48 0.61 14.72
CA GLU A 34 0.21 0.83 13.45
C GLU A 34 0.69 2.27 13.29
N LEU A 35 -0.07 3.25 13.73
CA LEU A 35 0.35 4.66 13.74
C LEU A 35 1.51 4.87 14.71
N CYS A 36 1.41 4.36 15.94
CA CYS A 36 2.49 4.42 16.93
C CYS A 36 3.75 3.72 16.41
N TRP A 37 3.60 2.57 15.80
CA TRP A 37 4.73 1.87 15.17
C TRP A 37 5.37 2.71 14.07
N GLY A 38 4.58 3.27 13.14
CA GLY A 38 5.10 4.14 12.10
C GLY A 38 5.89 5.33 12.66
N PHE A 39 5.38 5.95 13.73
CA PHE A 39 6.08 7.03 14.42
C PHE A 39 7.40 6.58 15.05
N LEU A 40 7.38 5.51 15.86
CA LEU A 40 8.55 5.01 16.58
C LEU A 40 9.61 4.41 15.66
N ASP A 41 9.23 3.93 14.49
CA ASP A 41 10.17 3.38 13.51
C ASP A 41 10.95 4.47 12.76
N THR A 42 10.27 5.52 12.33
CA THR A 42 10.85 6.51 11.42
C THR A 42 11.35 7.76 12.13
N VAL A 43 10.59 8.32 13.08
CA VAL A 43 10.93 9.60 13.71
C VAL A 43 12.19 9.54 14.56
N PRO A 44 12.37 8.60 15.50
CA PRO A 44 13.61 8.51 16.28
C PRO A 44 14.83 8.26 15.39
N THR A 45 14.71 7.38 14.40
CA THR A 45 15.79 7.08 13.46
C THR A 45 16.21 8.33 12.67
N SER A 46 15.24 9.10 12.16
CA SER A 46 15.50 10.34 11.41
C SER A 46 16.08 11.44 12.31
N LEU A 47 15.54 11.64 13.52
CA LEU A 47 16.05 12.63 14.45
C LEU A 47 17.44 12.30 14.95
N ILE A 48 17.74 11.03 15.22
CA ILE A 48 19.08 10.61 15.65
C ILE A 48 20.09 10.79 14.52
N SER A 49 19.73 10.51 13.27
CA SER A 49 20.62 10.76 12.14
C SER A 49 20.95 12.26 11.96
N VAL A 50 20.07 13.15 12.38
CA VAL A 50 20.25 14.61 12.27
C VAL A 50 20.85 15.19 13.55
N LEU A 51 20.15 15.07 14.68
CA LEU A 51 20.56 15.68 15.96
C LEU A 51 21.64 14.89 16.68
N GLY A 52 21.59 13.54 16.62
CA GLY A 52 22.57 12.70 17.29
C GLY A 52 23.97 12.89 16.72
N VAL A 53 24.09 12.91 15.39
CA VAL A 53 25.36 13.16 14.71
C VAL A 53 25.84 14.60 14.95
N LYS A 54 24.92 15.59 14.92
CA LYS A 54 25.24 16.98 15.30
C LYS A 54 25.83 17.04 16.70
N CYS A 55 25.18 16.48 17.71
CA CYS A 55 25.66 16.53 19.10
C CYS A 55 27.03 15.88 19.24
N ILE A 56 27.30 14.76 18.57
CA ILE A 56 28.61 14.11 18.59
C ILE A 56 29.69 15.06 18.03
N ILE A 57 29.43 15.66 16.87
CA ILE A 57 30.41 16.55 16.20
C ILE A 57 30.65 17.84 17.01
N ASP A 58 29.57 18.45 17.53
CA ASP A 58 29.70 19.66 18.33
C ASP A 58 30.53 19.42 19.63
N VAL A 59 30.33 18.29 20.30
CA VAL A 59 31.14 17.91 21.46
C VAL A 59 32.57 17.58 21.05
N MET A 60 32.82 16.89 19.95
CA MET A 60 34.18 16.63 19.45
C MET A 60 34.96 17.91 19.11
N THR A 61 34.24 18.96 18.69
CA THR A 61 34.88 20.23 18.30
C THR A 61 35.05 21.18 19.47
N THR A 62 34.16 21.14 20.48
CA THR A 62 34.16 22.05 21.65
C THR A 62 34.82 21.44 22.89
N ASP A 63 34.53 20.18 23.14
CA ASP A 63 34.97 19.50 24.37
C ASP A 63 35.78 18.26 23.98
N LYS A 64 37.08 18.24 24.38
CA LYS A 64 37.97 17.12 24.04
C LYS A 64 37.86 15.93 25.00
N ASP A 65 36.88 15.96 25.92
CA ASP A 65 36.70 14.90 26.90
C ASP A 65 36.00 13.68 26.29
N ALA A 66 36.76 12.60 26.10
CA ALA A 66 36.25 11.36 25.53
C ALA A 66 35.07 10.77 26.33
N SER A 67 34.95 11.05 27.62
CA SER A 67 33.87 10.57 28.48
C SER A 67 32.52 11.15 28.10
N HIS A 68 32.43 12.41 27.69
CA HIS A 68 31.20 13.06 27.24
C HIS A 68 30.72 12.47 25.90
N ILE A 69 31.65 12.21 24.98
CA ILE A 69 31.32 11.58 23.68
C ILE A 69 30.75 10.18 23.90
N VAL A 70 31.38 9.37 24.74
CA VAL A 70 30.91 8.01 25.07
C VAL A 70 29.52 8.05 25.72
N CYS A 71 29.29 9.01 26.62
CA CYS A 71 28.00 9.19 27.28
C CYS A 71 26.88 9.51 26.25
N ILE A 72 27.14 10.45 25.33
CA ILE A 72 26.16 10.80 24.27
C ILE A 72 25.86 9.59 23.37
N ILE A 73 26.88 8.87 22.93
CA ILE A 73 26.70 7.66 22.13
C ILE A 73 25.88 6.61 22.89
N ALA A 74 26.15 6.41 24.19
CA ALA A 74 25.43 5.49 25.02
C ALA A 74 23.95 5.86 25.17
N VAL A 75 23.64 7.15 25.38
CA VAL A 75 22.26 7.66 25.46
C VAL A 75 21.51 7.47 24.14
N ILE A 76 22.16 7.77 23.01
CA ILE A 76 21.57 7.57 21.67
C ILE A 76 21.30 6.08 21.43
N ALA A 77 22.27 5.22 21.74
CA ALA A 77 22.10 3.77 21.59
C ALA A 77 20.99 3.24 22.49
N ALA A 78 20.91 3.68 23.74
CA ALA A 78 19.86 3.30 24.66
C ALA A 78 18.46 3.73 24.16
N ALA A 79 18.34 4.95 23.64
CA ALA A 79 17.09 5.45 23.06
C ALA A 79 16.63 4.62 21.83
N LEU A 80 17.58 4.25 20.95
CA LEU A 80 17.28 3.37 19.81
C LEU A 80 16.87 1.96 20.25
N ILE A 81 17.62 1.37 21.19
CA ILE A 81 17.30 0.03 21.71
C ILE A 81 15.91 0.05 22.36
N LEU A 82 15.61 1.06 23.17
CA LEU A 82 14.32 1.18 23.85
C LEU A 82 13.17 1.34 22.83
N SER A 83 13.33 2.20 21.82
CA SER A 83 12.31 2.36 20.78
C SER A 83 12.06 1.06 20.02
N ARG A 84 13.12 0.32 19.67
CA ARG A 84 13.03 -0.97 18.99
C ARG A 84 12.43 -2.06 19.88
N ALA A 85 12.77 -2.10 21.16
CA ALA A 85 12.20 -3.04 22.12
C ALA A 85 10.68 -2.83 22.27
N ILE A 86 10.23 -1.59 22.42
CA ILE A 86 8.80 -1.26 22.49
C ILE A 86 8.07 -1.71 21.22
N MET A 87 8.65 -1.44 20.04
CA MET A 87 8.08 -1.87 18.77
C MET A 87 8.00 -3.41 18.64
N TYR A 88 9.05 -4.11 19.05
CA TYR A 88 9.09 -5.56 18.99
C TYR A 88 8.01 -6.18 19.89
N LEU A 89 7.90 -5.71 21.13
CA LEU A 89 6.86 -6.15 22.07
C LEU A 89 5.45 -5.88 21.52
N PHE A 90 5.22 -4.70 20.96
CA PHE A 90 3.94 -4.39 20.32
C PHE A 90 3.62 -5.36 19.18
N ARG A 91 4.60 -5.62 18.29
CA ARG A 91 4.43 -6.51 17.15
C ARG A 91 4.10 -7.94 17.58
N GLU A 92 4.83 -8.49 18.54
CA GLU A 92 4.67 -9.90 18.93
C GLU A 92 3.39 -10.13 19.76
N PHE A 93 3.05 -9.21 20.67
CA PHE A 93 1.91 -9.41 21.55
C PHE A 93 0.58 -8.90 20.97
N MET A 94 0.56 -7.74 20.37
CA MET A 94 -0.71 -7.12 19.95
C MET A 94 -1.02 -7.33 18.47
N TRP A 95 -0.04 -7.15 17.59
CA TRP A 95 -0.30 -7.11 16.15
C TRP A 95 -0.85 -8.44 15.61
N ASN A 96 -0.24 -9.56 16.00
CA ASN A 96 -0.66 -10.88 15.52
C ASN A 96 -2.10 -11.21 15.94
N VAL A 97 -2.46 -10.90 17.20
CA VAL A 97 -3.82 -11.17 17.73
C VAL A 97 -4.86 -10.24 17.11
N GLU A 98 -4.58 -8.95 17.07
CA GLU A 98 -5.52 -7.95 16.55
C GLU A 98 -5.72 -8.08 15.04
N LYS A 99 -4.70 -8.47 14.29
CA LYS A 99 -4.80 -8.77 12.86
C LYS A 99 -5.81 -9.88 12.58
N GLU A 100 -5.75 -10.97 13.35
CA GLU A 100 -6.70 -12.08 13.22
C GLU A 100 -8.14 -11.64 13.54
N LYS A 101 -8.34 -10.85 14.59
CA LYS A 101 -9.67 -10.29 14.91
C LYS A 101 -10.23 -9.47 13.75
N VAL A 102 -9.39 -8.66 13.12
CA VAL A 102 -9.80 -7.86 11.95
C VAL A 102 -10.10 -8.76 10.76
N TYR A 103 -9.29 -9.76 10.49
CA TYR A 103 -9.52 -10.72 9.41
C TYR A 103 -10.87 -11.43 9.56
N PHE A 104 -11.13 -12.01 10.73
CA PHE A 104 -12.42 -12.66 10.99
C PHE A 104 -13.58 -11.67 11.02
N GLY A 105 -13.37 -10.46 11.53
CA GLY A 105 -14.40 -9.42 11.56
C GLY A 105 -14.80 -8.94 10.15
N LEU A 106 -13.87 -8.82 9.22
CA LEU A 106 -14.13 -8.46 7.83
C LEU A 106 -14.81 -9.60 7.07
N ASN A 107 -14.33 -10.83 7.26
CA ASN A 107 -14.93 -12.01 6.62
C ASN A 107 -16.35 -12.25 7.12
N LYS A 108 -16.60 -12.03 8.42
CA LYS A 108 -17.95 -12.11 8.99
C LYS A 108 -18.92 -11.15 8.28
N GLN A 109 -18.50 -9.91 8.01
CA GLN A 109 -19.32 -8.95 7.27
C GLN A 109 -19.59 -9.41 5.83
N LEU A 110 -18.58 -10.02 5.17
CA LEU A 110 -18.77 -10.60 3.84
C LEU A 110 -19.78 -11.75 3.87
N TYR A 111 -19.69 -12.63 4.87
CA TYR A 111 -20.60 -13.77 4.99
C TYR A 111 -22.04 -13.35 5.37
N GLU A 112 -22.20 -12.36 6.25
CA GLU A 112 -23.49 -11.78 6.59
C GLU A 112 -24.13 -11.13 5.34
N LYS A 113 -23.33 -10.45 4.54
CA LYS A 113 -23.81 -9.89 3.27
C LYS A 113 -24.14 -10.98 2.26
N ALA A 114 -23.28 -11.98 2.10
CA ALA A 114 -23.52 -13.13 1.22
C ALA A 114 -24.84 -13.83 1.55
N LYS A 115 -25.12 -14.07 2.84
CA LYS A 115 -26.41 -14.64 3.28
C LYS A 115 -27.62 -13.79 2.88
N SER A 116 -27.48 -12.48 2.78
CA SER A 116 -28.56 -11.56 2.44
C SER A 116 -28.81 -11.38 0.95
N LEU A 117 -27.94 -11.92 0.09
CA LEU A 117 -28.05 -11.80 -1.37
C LEU A 117 -28.92 -12.89 -1.97
N ASP A 118 -29.50 -12.59 -3.11
CA ASP A 118 -30.33 -13.51 -3.88
C ASP A 118 -29.49 -14.62 -4.54
N LEU A 119 -30.07 -15.81 -4.69
CA LEU A 119 -29.42 -16.97 -5.32
C LEU A 119 -28.99 -16.68 -6.77
N GLU A 120 -29.78 -15.89 -7.50
CA GLU A 120 -29.44 -15.41 -8.85
C GLU A 120 -28.08 -14.74 -8.95
N SER A 121 -27.64 -14.05 -7.87
CA SER A 121 -26.32 -13.38 -7.84
C SER A 121 -25.16 -14.37 -7.87
N TYR A 122 -25.35 -15.59 -7.39
CA TYR A 122 -24.34 -16.65 -7.41
C TYR A 122 -24.23 -17.36 -8.75
N ASP A 123 -25.29 -17.28 -9.59
CA ASP A 123 -25.29 -17.80 -10.96
C ASP A 123 -24.55 -16.84 -11.93
N ASP A 124 -24.29 -15.59 -11.54
CA ASP A 124 -23.47 -14.66 -12.30
C ASP A 124 -21.98 -14.95 -12.11
N PRO A 125 -21.24 -15.44 -13.13
CA PRO A 125 -19.83 -15.77 -13.02
C PRO A 125 -18.95 -14.56 -12.67
N GLU A 126 -19.31 -13.33 -13.11
CA GLU A 126 -18.54 -12.12 -12.78
C GLU A 126 -18.68 -11.79 -11.29
N PHE A 127 -19.87 -11.90 -10.75
CA PHE A 127 -20.14 -11.69 -9.33
C PHE A 127 -19.45 -12.75 -8.47
N TYR A 128 -19.61 -14.03 -8.80
CA TYR A 128 -19.02 -15.14 -8.06
C TYR A 128 -17.49 -15.06 -8.02
N ASN A 129 -16.85 -14.84 -9.16
CA ASN A 129 -15.39 -14.67 -9.22
C ASN A 129 -14.92 -13.45 -8.42
N SER A 130 -15.65 -12.34 -8.46
CA SER A 130 -15.34 -11.16 -7.67
C SER A 130 -15.46 -11.43 -6.16
N PHE A 131 -16.44 -12.21 -5.74
CA PHE A 131 -16.66 -12.61 -4.36
C PHE A 131 -15.52 -13.50 -3.84
N ILE A 132 -15.17 -14.56 -4.58
CA ILE A 132 -14.06 -15.46 -4.23
C ILE A 132 -12.74 -14.68 -4.11
N LEU A 133 -12.41 -13.87 -5.13
CA LEU A 133 -11.21 -13.04 -5.10
C LEU A 133 -11.19 -12.05 -3.92
N THR A 134 -12.34 -11.55 -3.50
CA THR A 134 -12.45 -10.65 -2.36
C THR A 134 -12.16 -11.37 -1.05
N ILE A 135 -12.63 -12.61 -0.88
CA ILE A 135 -12.35 -13.44 0.31
C ILE A 135 -10.88 -13.85 0.33
N GLU A 136 -10.38 -14.43 -0.75
CA GLU A 136 -9.01 -14.95 -0.84
C GLU A 136 -7.98 -13.83 -0.62
N SER A 137 -8.21 -12.65 -1.19
CA SER A 137 -7.30 -11.51 -1.05
C SER A 137 -7.50 -10.68 0.22
N SER A 138 -8.47 -11.01 1.06
CA SER A 138 -8.82 -10.20 2.24
C SER A 138 -7.66 -10.05 3.23
N SER A 139 -6.94 -11.13 3.52
CA SER A 139 -5.78 -11.13 4.44
C SER A 139 -4.63 -10.25 3.92
N ASP A 140 -4.26 -10.43 2.66
CA ASP A 140 -3.18 -9.66 2.02
C ASP A 140 -3.54 -8.18 1.87
N ASN A 141 -4.82 -7.89 1.62
CA ASN A 141 -5.31 -6.53 1.55
C ASN A 141 -5.23 -5.82 2.89
N ILE A 142 -5.63 -6.49 3.98
CA ILE A 142 -5.53 -5.96 5.33
C ILE A 142 -4.08 -5.64 5.67
N GLN A 143 -3.18 -6.60 5.50
CA GLN A 143 -1.77 -6.44 5.81
C GLN A 143 -1.12 -5.35 4.94
N GLY A 144 -1.42 -5.35 3.64
CA GLY A 144 -0.91 -4.34 2.73
C GLY A 144 -1.41 -2.93 3.06
N LEU A 145 -2.67 -2.76 3.47
CA LEU A 145 -3.21 -1.46 3.85
C LEU A 145 -2.65 -0.96 5.19
N LEU A 146 -2.57 -1.83 6.19
CA LEU A 146 -1.98 -1.49 7.49
C LEU A 146 -0.52 -1.04 7.33
N SER A 147 0.26 -1.76 6.53
CA SER A 147 1.64 -1.36 6.23
C SER A 147 1.73 -0.02 5.49
N LEU A 148 0.78 0.29 4.61
CA LEU A 148 0.71 1.60 3.95
C LEU A 148 0.41 2.71 4.95
N ILE A 149 -0.60 2.55 5.81
CA ILE A 149 -0.96 3.52 6.85
C ILE A 149 0.28 3.82 7.72
N ARG A 150 0.95 2.76 8.20
CA ARG A 150 2.17 2.88 8.99
C ARG A 150 3.27 3.68 8.29
N LEU A 151 3.60 3.27 7.06
CA LEU A 151 4.69 3.90 6.30
C LEU A 151 4.38 5.35 5.93
N TYR A 152 3.12 5.66 5.57
CA TYR A 152 2.71 7.03 5.27
C TYR A 152 2.78 7.93 6.47
N PHE A 153 2.16 7.50 7.55
CA PHE A 153 2.15 8.26 8.79
C PHE A 153 3.56 8.50 9.30
N GLY A 154 4.39 7.45 9.33
CA GLY A 154 5.77 7.53 9.76
C GLY A 154 6.60 8.51 8.91
N ASN A 155 6.51 8.41 7.58
CA ASN A 155 7.25 9.32 6.69
C ASN A 155 6.77 10.77 6.78
N ILE A 156 5.46 11.02 6.94
CA ILE A 156 4.93 12.37 7.15
C ILE A 156 5.46 12.94 8.48
N MET A 157 5.41 12.17 9.56
CA MET A 157 5.91 12.59 10.86
C MET A 157 7.42 12.83 10.85
N SER A 158 8.18 11.98 10.15
CA SER A 158 9.62 12.19 9.93
C SER A 158 9.90 13.49 9.17
N LEU A 159 9.15 13.76 8.10
CA LEU A 159 9.26 15.02 7.35
C LEU A 159 9.02 16.23 8.25
N VAL A 160 7.95 16.22 9.03
CA VAL A 160 7.62 17.32 9.96
C VAL A 160 8.73 17.49 11.00
N SER A 161 9.18 16.40 11.61
CA SER A 161 10.21 16.43 12.65
C SER A 161 11.55 16.93 12.13
N VAL A 162 12.02 16.42 10.99
CA VAL A 162 13.30 16.85 10.40
C VAL A 162 13.21 18.28 9.88
N SER A 163 12.11 18.64 9.22
CA SER A 163 11.92 20.02 8.75
C SER A 163 11.90 21.04 9.89
N SER A 164 11.32 20.70 11.04
CA SER A 164 11.33 21.58 12.21
C SER A 164 12.75 21.82 12.76
N VAL A 165 13.58 20.78 12.77
CA VAL A 165 14.99 20.92 13.17
C VAL A 165 15.76 21.81 12.19
N LEU A 166 15.56 21.62 10.88
CA LEU A 166 16.22 22.45 9.87
C LEU A 166 15.79 23.92 9.94
N LEU A 167 14.52 24.20 10.23
CA LEU A 167 14.02 25.57 10.44
C LEU A 167 14.71 26.28 11.61
N ILE A 168 15.08 25.55 12.66
CA ILE A 168 15.78 26.11 13.82
C ILE A 168 17.25 26.46 13.46
N ILE A 169 17.88 25.62 12.63
CA ILE A 169 19.29 25.83 12.23
C ILE A 169 19.39 26.99 11.24
N ASP A 170 18.72 26.85 10.09
CA ASP A 170 18.62 27.89 9.06
C ASP A 170 17.45 27.66 8.13
N PRO A 171 16.44 28.56 8.09
CA PRO A 171 15.26 28.44 7.24
C PRO A 171 15.58 28.35 5.74
N TRP A 172 16.64 29.00 5.29
CA TRP A 172 17.01 29.00 3.87
C TRP A 172 17.48 27.63 3.38
N CYS A 173 18.08 26.81 4.25
CA CYS A 173 18.42 25.44 3.94
C CYS A 173 17.18 24.64 3.55
N LEU A 174 16.09 24.79 4.29
CA LEU A 174 14.82 24.13 3.96
C LEU A 174 14.25 24.59 2.62
N VAL A 175 14.32 25.90 2.34
CA VAL A 175 13.86 26.47 1.04
C VAL A 175 14.67 25.88 -0.12
N ILE A 176 15.99 25.79 0.00
CA ILE A 176 16.86 25.18 -1.02
C ILE A 176 16.49 23.72 -1.24
N ILE A 177 16.34 22.94 -0.17
CA ILE A 177 15.96 21.52 -0.24
C ILE A 177 14.63 21.34 -0.96
N LEU A 178 13.62 22.13 -0.58
CA LEU A 178 12.31 22.08 -1.22
C LEU A 178 12.37 22.49 -2.69
N ALA A 179 13.12 23.53 -3.03
CA ALA A 179 13.29 23.98 -4.42
C ALA A 179 13.89 22.88 -5.29
N VAL A 180 14.94 22.18 -4.81
CA VAL A 180 15.53 21.03 -5.51
C VAL A 180 14.51 19.90 -5.70
N ILE A 181 13.75 19.54 -4.64
CA ILE A 181 12.74 18.49 -4.71
C ILE A 181 11.65 18.85 -5.72
N PHE A 182 11.13 20.08 -5.66
CA PHE A 182 10.09 20.54 -6.58
C PHE A 182 10.55 20.59 -8.03
N ALA A 183 11.80 20.94 -8.29
CA ALA A 183 12.38 20.95 -9.64
C ALA A 183 12.37 19.54 -10.28
N PHE A 184 12.57 18.48 -9.49
CA PHE A 184 12.58 17.10 -9.97
C PHE A 184 11.26 16.35 -9.78
N MET A 185 10.23 16.97 -9.19
CA MET A 185 8.91 16.36 -8.97
C MET A 185 8.22 15.87 -10.27
N PRO A 186 8.29 16.59 -11.42
CA PRO A 186 7.71 16.09 -12.67
C PRO A 186 8.32 14.76 -13.12
N LEU A 187 9.63 14.58 -12.87
CA LEU A 187 10.35 13.36 -13.19
C LEU A 187 9.89 12.20 -12.31
N SER A 188 9.71 12.44 -10.99
CA SER A 188 9.15 11.47 -10.06
C SER A 188 7.75 11.00 -10.47
N ARG A 189 6.89 11.92 -10.89
CA ARG A 189 5.56 11.59 -11.41
C ARG A 189 5.63 10.70 -12.66
N LYS A 190 6.53 11.01 -13.59
CA LYS A 190 6.72 10.21 -14.80
C LYS A 190 7.21 8.80 -14.50
N ILE A 191 8.13 8.64 -13.54
CA ILE A 191 8.56 7.33 -13.05
C ILE A 191 7.37 6.56 -12.47
N GLY A 192 6.56 7.21 -11.63
CA GLY A 192 5.36 6.60 -11.05
C GLY A 192 4.36 6.13 -12.10
N THR A 193 4.08 6.93 -13.13
CA THR A 193 3.19 6.51 -14.23
C THR A 193 3.73 5.33 -15.00
N LEU A 194 5.02 5.32 -15.35
CA LEU A 194 5.64 4.19 -16.05
C LEU A 194 5.62 2.90 -15.21
N GLN A 195 5.81 3.00 -13.89
CA GLN A 195 5.69 1.84 -13.00
C GLN A 195 4.25 1.30 -12.98
N MET A 196 3.26 2.20 -12.99
CA MET A 196 1.85 1.83 -13.03
C MET A 196 1.46 1.18 -14.36
N ASP A 197 1.89 1.75 -15.48
CA ASP A 197 1.66 1.20 -16.82
C ASP A 197 2.25 -0.20 -16.95
N ARG A 198 3.51 -0.38 -16.50
CA ARG A 198 4.16 -1.69 -16.43
C ARG A 198 3.32 -2.70 -15.64
N ARG A 199 2.83 -2.29 -14.47
CA ARG A 199 2.07 -3.16 -13.59
C ARG A 199 0.73 -3.57 -14.20
N THR A 200 0.05 -2.61 -14.83
CA THR A 200 -1.23 -2.85 -15.50
C THR A 200 -1.07 -3.80 -16.69
N GLU A 201 -0.04 -3.61 -17.49
CA GLU A 201 0.26 -4.49 -18.63
C GLU A 201 0.70 -5.89 -18.16
N ASN A 202 1.52 -5.99 -17.12
CA ASN A 202 1.96 -7.26 -16.54
C ASN A 202 0.80 -8.09 -15.96
N THR A 203 -0.25 -7.47 -15.45
CA THR A 203 -1.39 -8.19 -14.90
C THR A 203 -1.99 -9.16 -15.93
N LYS A 204 -2.03 -8.79 -17.21
CA LYS A 204 -2.55 -9.65 -18.28
C LYS A 204 -1.69 -10.90 -18.49
N TYR A 205 -0.38 -10.73 -18.47
CA TYR A 205 0.57 -11.83 -18.66
C TYR A 205 0.61 -12.74 -17.43
N HIS A 206 0.53 -12.18 -16.22
CA HIS A 206 0.41 -12.96 -14.99
C HIS A 206 -0.86 -13.80 -14.97
N CYS A 207 -2.04 -13.23 -15.30
CA CYS A 207 -3.27 -14.01 -15.37
C CYS A 207 -3.16 -15.22 -16.31
N ARG A 208 -2.39 -15.10 -17.41
CA ARG A 208 -2.15 -16.20 -18.33
C ARG A 208 -1.23 -17.25 -17.72
N ALA A 209 -0.15 -16.84 -17.05
CA ALA A 209 0.76 -17.75 -16.37
C ALA A 209 0.06 -18.49 -15.21
N ASP A 210 -0.70 -17.75 -14.39
CA ASP A 210 -1.46 -18.28 -13.25
C ASP A 210 -2.51 -19.32 -13.70
N TYR A 211 -3.08 -19.15 -14.91
CA TYR A 211 -4.00 -20.14 -15.46
C TYR A 211 -3.30 -21.48 -15.70
N PHE A 212 -2.12 -21.48 -16.31
CA PHE A 212 -1.35 -22.72 -16.53
C PHE A 212 -0.86 -23.32 -15.22
N GLU A 213 -0.44 -22.49 -14.27
CA GLU A 213 -0.02 -22.92 -12.95
C GLU A 213 -1.15 -23.66 -12.21
N ARG A 214 -2.38 -23.14 -12.25
CA ARG A 214 -3.56 -23.78 -11.65
C ARG A 214 -3.79 -25.19 -12.17
N ILE A 215 -3.58 -25.43 -13.44
CA ILE A 215 -3.77 -26.76 -14.06
C ILE A 215 -2.82 -27.78 -13.44
N PHE A 216 -1.61 -27.37 -13.01
CA PHE A 216 -0.64 -28.28 -12.43
C PHE A 216 -0.89 -28.62 -10.96
N TYR A 217 -1.42 -27.71 -10.17
CA TYR A 217 -1.59 -27.96 -8.73
C TYR A 217 -3.01 -28.33 -8.31
N LEU A 218 -4.03 -28.04 -9.13
CA LEU A 218 -5.39 -28.45 -8.80
C LEU A 218 -5.62 -29.93 -9.10
N GLN A 219 -6.19 -30.63 -8.12
CA GLN A 219 -6.46 -32.06 -8.19
C GLN A 219 -7.36 -32.45 -9.37
N ASP A 220 -8.32 -31.59 -9.71
CA ASP A 220 -9.31 -31.83 -10.76
C ASP A 220 -8.68 -32.03 -12.14
N TYR A 221 -7.57 -31.36 -12.43
CA TYR A 221 -6.87 -31.47 -13.72
C TYR A 221 -5.79 -32.55 -13.75
N ALA A 222 -5.35 -33.05 -12.58
CA ALA A 222 -4.19 -33.94 -12.49
C ALA A 222 -4.36 -35.23 -13.31
N LYS A 223 -5.57 -35.78 -13.35
CA LYS A 223 -5.91 -37.00 -14.12
C LYS A 223 -5.82 -36.75 -15.63
N GLU A 224 -6.39 -35.64 -16.09
CA GLU A 224 -6.41 -35.27 -17.50
C GLU A 224 -5.03 -34.94 -18.04
N VAL A 225 -4.25 -34.20 -17.28
CA VAL A 225 -2.88 -33.83 -17.64
C VAL A 225 -2.01 -35.09 -17.82
N ARG A 226 -2.16 -36.08 -16.93
CA ARG A 226 -1.38 -37.32 -16.99
C ARG A 226 -1.87 -38.27 -18.06
N MET A 227 -3.20 -38.47 -18.18
CA MET A 227 -3.77 -39.42 -19.15
C MET A 227 -3.53 -38.98 -20.59
N ASN A 228 -3.62 -37.69 -20.88
CA ASN A 228 -3.45 -37.14 -22.21
C ASN A 228 -1.99 -36.69 -22.50
N ASN A 229 -1.08 -36.88 -21.56
CA ASN A 229 0.35 -36.47 -21.67
C ASN A 229 0.56 -35.05 -22.19
N ILE A 230 -0.32 -34.11 -21.74
CA ILE A 230 -0.30 -32.70 -22.20
C ILE A 230 0.64 -31.81 -21.38
N ALA A 231 1.29 -32.35 -20.33
CA ALA A 231 2.20 -31.58 -19.47
C ALA A 231 3.30 -30.83 -20.24
N PRO A 232 3.99 -31.41 -21.25
CA PRO A 232 5.01 -30.65 -22.01
C PRO A 232 4.43 -29.42 -22.70
N ILE A 233 3.26 -29.55 -23.34
CA ILE A 233 2.61 -28.46 -24.05
C ILE A 233 2.20 -27.34 -23.05
N LEU A 234 1.71 -27.71 -21.88
CA LEU A 234 1.34 -26.75 -20.83
C LEU A 234 2.55 -26.01 -20.27
N ILE A 235 3.68 -26.72 -20.08
CA ILE A 235 4.95 -26.11 -19.64
C ILE A 235 5.46 -25.11 -20.69
N ASP A 236 5.43 -25.46 -21.97
CA ASP A 236 5.85 -24.55 -23.04
C ASP A 236 4.97 -23.29 -23.05
N ARG A 237 3.65 -23.44 -22.91
CA ARG A 237 2.71 -22.31 -22.81
C ARG A 237 2.93 -21.44 -21.57
N TYR A 238 3.26 -22.08 -20.44
CA TYR A 238 3.65 -21.36 -19.21
C TYR A 238 4.94 -20.56 -19.44
N ASN A 239 5.95 -21.17 -20.05
CA ASN A 239 7.21 -20.52 -20.36
C ASN A 239 7.01 -19.33 -21.32
N ASP A 240 6.18 -19.47 -22.36
CA ASP A 240 5.81 -18.36 -23.25
C ASP A 240 5.19 -17.18 -22.47
N ALA A 241 4.27 -17.50 -21.54
CA ALA A 241 3.64 -16.47 -20.72
C ALA A 241 4.61 -15.81 -19.75
N ALA A 242 5.52 -16.58 -19.15
CA ALA A 242 6.60 -16.08 -18.28
C ALA A 242 7.57 -15.18 -19.07
N ASP A 243 7.94 -15.58 -20.28
CA ASP A 243 8.79 -14.79 -21.16
C ASP A 243 8.14 -13.45 -21.54
N ASP A 244 6.84 -13.44 -21.78
CA ASP A 244 6.09 -12.21 -22.04
C ASP A 244 6.12 -11.26 -20.83
N VAL A 245 6.03 -11.78 -19.58
CA VAL A 245 6.21 -10.98 -18.35
C VAL A 245 7.61 -10.37 -18.31
N VAL A 246 8.65 -11.19 -18.57
CA VAL A 246 10.05 -10.72 -18.53
C VAL A 246 10.32 -9.67 -19.63
N LYS A 247 9.87 -9.90 -20.85
CA LYS A 247 10.01 -8.94 -21.95
C LYS A 247 9.36 -7.60 -21.64
N ASN A 248 8.14 -7.63 -21.08
CA ASN A 248 7.46 -6.41 -20.68
C ASN A 248 8.19 -5.71 -19.52
N HIS A 249 8.72 -6.46 -18.55
CA HIS A 249 9.55 -5.92 -17.48
C HIS A 249 10.76 -5.16 -18.04
N ILE A 250 11.50 -5.76 -18.98
CA ILE A 250 12.69 -5.16 -19.59
C ILE A 250 12.32 -3.87 -20.35
N LYS A 251 11.24 -3.91 -21.16
CA LYS A 251 10.74 -2.76 -21.94
C LYS A 251 10.49 -1.52 -21.08
N TYR A 252 9.88 -1.70 -19.91
CA TYR A 252 9.59 -0.59 -19.01
C TYR A 252 10.78 -0.23 -18.12
N GLN A 253 11.53 -1.24 -17.65
CA GLN A 253 12.65 -1.03 -16.74
C GLN A 253 13.75 -0.16 -17.34
N ASP A 254 14.06 -0.31 -18.63
CA ASP A 254 15.04 0.53 -19.32
C ASP A 254 14.66 2.02 -19.23
N LYS A 255 13.39 2.34 -19.51
CA LYS A 255 12.89 3.72 -19.40
C LYS A 255 12.88 4.23 -17.95
N ILE A 256 12.40 3.40 -17.02
CA ILE A 256 12.34 3.75 -15.59
C ILE A 256 13.74 4.01 -15.07
N THR A 257 14.71 3.16 -15.40
CA THR A 257 16.10 3.29 -14.95
C THR A 257 16.74 4.57 -15.48
N LYS A 258 16.54 4.93 -16.75
CA LYS A 258 17.04 6.19 -17.31
C LYS A 258 16.51 7.41 -16.56
N PHE A 259 15.21 7.48 -16.33
CA PHE A 259 14.62 8.58 -15.56
C PHE A 259 15.07 8.59 -14.09
N TYR A 260 15.21 7.40 -13.50
CA TYR A 260 15.68 7.26 -12.11
C TYR A 260 17.14 7.72 -11.98
N CYS A 261 18.01 7.39 -12.93
CA CYS A 261 19.39 7.88 -12.96
C CYS A 261 19.44 9.42 -13.07
N ILE A 262 18.65 10.02 -13.95
CA ILE A 262 18.59 11.48 -14.10
C ILE A 262 18.10 12.13 -12.81
N GLN A 263 17.06 11.56 -12.16
CA GLN A 263 16.55 12.06 -10.89
C GLN A 263 17.60 11.94 -9.77
N THR A 264 18.24 10.78 -9.65
CA THR A 264 19.24 10.54 -8.61
C THR A 264 20.44 11.46 -8.78
N ILE A 265 20.97 11.60 -10.00
CA ILE A 265 22.06 12.52 -10.29
C ILE A 265 21.62 13.96 -10.02
N GLY A 266 20.44 14.38 -10.46
CA GLY A 266 19.96 15.74 -10.26
C GLY A 266 19.73 16.08 -8.79
N VAL A 267 19.01 15.26 -8.07
CA VAL A 267 18.68 15.54 -6.65
C VAL A 267 19.88 15.31 -5.75
N GLN A 268 20.52 14.14 -5.84
CA GLN A 268 21.59 13.80 -4.89
C GLN A 268 22.90 14.51 -5.22
N LEU A 269 23.32 14.49 -6.48
CA LEU A 269 24.62 15.02 -6.87
C LEU A 269 24.55 16.55 -7.00
N LEU A 270 23.67 17.10 -7.83
CA LEU A 270 23.59 18.55 -8.00
C LEU A 270 22.98 19.25 -6.79
N GLY A 271 21.86 18.78 -6.25
CA GLY A 271 21.17 19.40 -5.14
C GLY A 271 21.94 19.27 -3.83
N PHE A 272 22.18 18.05 -3.40
CA PHE A 272 22.70 17.77 -2.06
C PHE A 272 24.22 17.69 -1.97
N MET A 273 24.94 17.30 -3.03
CA MET A 273 26.40 17.27 -2.99
C MET A 273 27.08 18.58 -3.43
N PHE A 274 26.41 19.44 -4.19
CA PHE A 274 27.00 20.69 -4.63
C PHE A 274 26.28 21.91 -4.04
N VAL A 275 25.00 22.12 -4.35
CA VAL A 275 24.31 23.37 -4.01
C VAL A 275 24.22 23.56 -2.49
N LEU A 276 23.79 22.53 -1.75
CA LEU A 276 23.61 22.61 -0.31
C LEU A 276 24.93 22.75 0.44
N PRO A 277 25.99 21.95 0.19
CA PRO A 277 27.27 22.13 0.85
C PRO A 277 27.99 23.44 0.52
N LEU A 278 27.84 23.95 -0.70
CA LEU A 278 28.39 25.29 -1.03
C LEU A 278 27.71 26.39 -0.22
N TYR A 279 26.40 26.36 -0.08
CA TYR A 279 25.67 27.30 0.75
C TYR A 279 26.06 27.17 2.24
N LEU A 280 26.08 25.94 2.75
CA LEU A 280 26.47 25.66 4.13
C LEU A 280 27.94 26.03 4.39
N GLY A 281 28.84 25.74 3.46
CA GLY A 281 30.24 26.13 3.55
C GLY A 281 30.40 27.65 3.64
N TRP A 282 29.61 28.39 2.88
CA TRP A 282 29.58 29.86 2.99
C TRP A 282 29.07 30.32 4.35
N LEU A 283 28.03 29.70 4.91
CA LEU A 283 27.51 30.00 6.24
C LEU A 283 28.54 29.72 7.35
N VAL A 284 29.26 28.61 7.26
CA VAL A 284 30.26 28.21 8.25
C VAL A 284 31.53 29.08 8.15
N MET A 285 32.07 29.28 6.95
CA MET A 285 33.36 29.93 6.74
C MET A 285 33.27 31.46 6.75
N VAL A 286 32.22 32.02 6.15
CA VAL A 286 32.10 33.48 5.97
C VAL A 286 31.28 34.12 7.08
N LYS A 287 30.05 33.62 7.29
CA LYS A 287 29.16 34.18 8.32
C LYS A 287 29.49 33.70 9.75
N LYS A 288 30.12 32.53 9.89
CA LYS A 288 30.38 31.88 11.19
C LYS A 288 29.13 31.73 12.06
N SER A 289 27.96 31.57 11.41
CA SER A 289 26.66 31.50 12.08
C SER A 289 26.21 30.07 12.38
N VAL A 290 26.88 29.07 11.82
CA VAL A 290 26.50 27.64 11.86
C VAL A 290 27.72 26.82 12.27
N SER A 291 27.52 25.84 13.17
CA SER A 291 28.57 24.92 13.62
C SER A 291 28.90 23.85 12.59
N ALA A 292 30.02 23.14 12.78
CA ALA A 292 30.33 21.97 11.97
C ALA A 292 29.28 20.83 12.16
N GLY A 293 28.74 20.72 13.38
CA GLY A 293 27.64 19.80 13.65
C GLY A 293 26.36 20.17 12.93
N ASP A 294 26.04 21.47 12.83
CA ASP A 294 24.88 21.94 12.03
C ASP A 294 25.04 21.63 10.55
N PHE A 295 26.26 21.77 10.00
CA PHE A 295 26.53 21.39 8.61
C PHE A 295 26.11 19.94 8.33
N VAL A 296 26.55 19.00 9.17
CA VAL A 296 26.24 17.58 9.00
C VAL A 296 24.76 17.29 9.29
N ALA A 297 24.17 17.99 10.25
CA ALA A 297 22.74 17.86 10.55
C ALA A 297 21.87 18.26 9.35
N VAL A 298 22.17 19.40 8.71
CA VAL A 298 21.44 19.85 7.53
C VAL A 298 21.63 18.89 6.36
N PHE A 299 22.84 18.36 6.16
CA PHE A 299 23.11 17.39 5.09
C PHE A 299 22.33 16.10 5.28
N ASN A 300 22.35 15.50 6.48
CA ASN A 300 21.57 14.30 6.80
C ASN A 300 20.07 14.57 6.77
N GLY A 301 19.63 15.74 7.23
CA GLY A 301 18.23 16.16 7.17
C GLY A 301 17.72 16.30 5.75
N ALA A 302 18.53 16.88 4.86
CA ALA A 302 18.22 16.99 3.44
C ALA A 302 18.04 15.61 2.78
N TYR A 303 18.94 14.69 3.08
CA TYR A 303 18.84 13.31 2.59
C TYR A 303 17.57 12.62 3.12
N SER A 304 17.25 12.77 4.40
CA SER A 304 16.04 12.22 5.02
C SER A 304 14.76 12.79 4.40
N ILE A 305 14.70 14.10 4.17
CA ILE A 305 13.56 14.76 3.49
C ILE A 305 13.41 14.23 2.06
N ALA A 306 14.51 14.15 1.31
CA ALA A 306 14.47 13.67 -0.07
C ALA A 306 13.98 12.22 -0.19
N THR A 307 14.48 11.35 0.69
CA THR A 307 14.03 9.94 0.70
C THR A 307 12.56 9.81 1.07
N SER A 308 12.09 10.57 2.07
CA SER A 308 10.68 10.57 2.48
C SER A 308 9.77 11.13 1.38
N VAL A 309 10.15 12.22 0.73
CA VAL A 309 9.37 12.79 -0.39
C VAL A 309 9.36 11.84 -1.58
N ASN A 310 10.50 11.23 -1.94
CA ASN A 310 10.55 10.24 -3.01
C ASN A 310 9.67 9.02 -2.71
N PHE A 311 9.68 8.54 -1.48
CA PHE A 311 8.79 7.49 -1.03
C PHE A 311 7.32 7.88 -1.22
N LEU A 312 6.90 9.05 -0.72
CA LEU A 312 5.52 9.52 -0.79
C LEU A 312 5.05 9.78 -2.23
N THR A 313 5.91 10.24 -3.12
CA THR A 313 5.53 10.61 -4.49
C THR A 313 5.59 9.47 -5.49
N VAL A 314 6.56 8.57 -5.36
CA VAL A 314 6.78 7.47 -6.32
C VAL A 314 6.14 6.17 -5.86
N TRP A 315 6.47 5.75 -4.64
CA TRP A 315 6.03 4.45 -4.13
C TRP A 315 4.59 4.44 -3.62
N ALA A 316 4.24 5.52 -2.98
CA ALA A 316 3.01 5.60 -2.25
C ALA A 316 1.80 5.66 -3.19
N ILE A 317 1.84 6.48 -4.22
CA ILE A 317 0.72 6.69 -5.14
C ILE A 317 0.31 5.38 -5.83
N SER A 318 1.28 4.62 -6.34
CA SER A 318 1.00 3.36 -7.04
C SER A 318 0.36 2.30 -6.13
N ARG A 319 0.80 2.22 -4.87
CA ARG A 319 0.23 1.28 -3.89
C ARG A 319 -1.14 1.70 -3.39
N PHE A 320 -1.38 3.01 -3.25
CA PHE A 320 -2.72 3.52 -2.93
C PHE A 320 -3.74 3.16 -4.00
N GLU A 321 -3.35 3.29 -5.26
CA GLU A 321 -4.22 2.99 -6.39
C GLU A 321 -4.56 1.50 -6.46
N GLU A 322 -3.57 0.64 -6.26
CA GLU A 322 -3.77 -0.81 -6.21
C GLU A 322 -4.72 -1.22 -5.08
N ARG A 323 -4.43 -0.77 -3.86
CA ARG A 323 -5.26 -1.11 -2.69
C ARG A 323 -6.64 -0.46 -2.77
N GLY A 324 -6.73 0.76 -3.30
CA GLY A 324 -8.01 1.44 -3.53
C GLY A 324 -8.95 0.67 -4.45
N LYS A 325 -8.43 0.07 -5.53
CA LYS A 325 -9.21 -0.78 -6.45
C LYS A 325 -9.67 -2.10 -5.79
N MET A 326 -8.84 -2.68 -4.93
CA MET A 326 -9.23 -3.88 -4.18
C MET A 326 -10.33 -3.57 -3.15
N ILE A 327 -10.20 -2.45 -2.44
CA ILE A 327 -11.21 -1.97 -1.50
C ILE A 327 -12.51 -1.61 -2.24
N GLU A 328 -12.43 -1.11 -3.47
CA GLU A 328 -13.61 -0.84 -4.30
C GLU A 328 -14.42 -2.11 -4.57
N LYS A 329 -13.75 -3.22 -4.88
CA LYS A 329 -14.42 -4.53 -5.05
C LYS A 329 -15.09 -4.96 -3.74
N TYR A 330 -14.38 -4.88 -2.62
CA TYR A 330 -14.90 -5.19 -1.29
C TYR A 330 -16.14 -4.34 -0.96
N ARG A 331 -16.05 -3.03 -1.18
CA ARG A 331 -17.16 -2.09 -0.96
C ARG A 331 -18.31 -2.33 -1.93
N GLY A 332 -18.01 -2.66 -3.18
CA GLY A 332 -19.00 -3.01 -4.19
C GLY A 332 -19.81 -4.24 -3.78
N PHE A 333 -19.15 -5.25 -3.24
CA PHE A 333 -19.83 -6.45 -2.72
C PHE A 333 -20.72 -6.13 -1.51
N LEU A 334 -20.23 -5.36 -0.54
CA LEU A 334 -21.04 -4.96 0.62
C LEU A 334 -22.27 -4.12 0.25
N ASN A 335 -22.17 -3.34 -0.82
CA ASN A 335 -23.25 -2.48 -1.31
C ASN A 335 -24.11 -3.15 -2.41
N ALA A 336 -23.90 -4.45 -2.70
CA ALA A 336 -24.76 -5.16 -3.64
C ALA A 336 -26.20 -5.22 -3.12
N ASP A 337 -27.16 -4.82 -3.96
CA ASP A 337 -28.56 -4.73 -3.57
C ASP A 337 -29.25 -6.09 -3.67
N LYS A 338 -30.12 -6.40 -2.70
CA LYS A 338 -31.06 -7.51 -2.77
C LYS A 338 -32.13 -7.14 -3.79
N LYS A 339 -32.39 -7.98 -4.77
CA LYS A 339 -33.39 -7.74 -5.82
C LYS A 339 -34.75 -8.35 -5.47
N ILE A 340 -34.74 -9.46 -4.76
CA ILE A 340 -35.95 -10.17 -4.36
C ILE A 340 -36.22 -9.88 -2.89
N PHE A 341 -37.33 -9.26 -2.61
CA PHE A 341 -37.77 -8.96 -1.25
C PHE A 341 -38.81 -9.98 -0.82
N ASP A 342 -38.70 -10.49 0.40
CA ASP A 342 -39.72 -11.34 1.00
C ASP A 342 -41.03 -10.54 1.12
N GLY A 343 -42.17 -11.15 0.84
CA GLY A 343 -43.45 -10.48 0.97
C GLY A 343 -43.71 -10.04 2.44
N GLU A 344 -44.40 -8.94 2.62
CA GLU A 344 -44.73 -8.41 3.97
C GLU A 344 -45.72 -9.25 4.75
N THR A 345 -46.30 -10.27 4.12
CA THR A 345 -47.34 -11.12 4.74
C THR A 345 -46.71 -12.37 5.31
N GLU A 346 -46.49 -12.40 6.62
CA GLU A 346 -46.33 -13.66 7.32
C GLU A 346 -47.69 -14.36 7.31
N SER A 347 -47.87 -15.34 6.43
CA SER A 347 -49.07 -16.20 6.52
C SER A 347 -48.82 -17.25 7.61
N GLU A 348 -49.61 -17.23 8.68
CA GLU A 348 -49.77 -18.38 9.60
C GLU A 348 -50.42 -19.58 8.91
N CYS A 349 -50.04 -19.85 7.66
CA CYS A 349 -50.65 -20.99 6.93
C CYS A 349 -50.01 -22.29 7.42
N ALA A 350 -50.84 -23.19 7.92
CA ALA A 350 -50.60 -24.62 7.89
C ALA A 350 -50.15 -25.04 6.47
N ALA A 351 -49.28 -26.05 6.38
CA ALA A 351 -48.74 -26.50 5.09
C ALA A 351 -49.88 -26.63 4.07
N PRO A 352 -49.77 -26.02 2.87
CA PRO A 352 -50.83 -26.00 1.90
C PRO A 352 -51.10 -27.45 1.44
N GLU A 353 -52.35 -27.86 1.43
CA GLU A 353 -52.75 -29.16 0.98
C GLU A 353 -52.63 -29.31 -0.55
N GLU A 354 -52.70 -28.18 -1.30
CA GLU A 354 -52.59 -28.14 -2.75
C GLU A 354 -51.97 -26.85 -3.22
N ILE A 355 -51.05 -26.92 -4.19
CA ILE A 355 -50.51 -25.76 -4.92
C ILE A 355 -51.07 -25.80 -6.32
N LYS A 356 -51.93 -24.85 -6.68
CA LYS A 356 -52.55 -24.73 -7.98
C LYS A 356 -51.94 -23.61 -8.79
N ILE A 357 -51.35 -23.95 -9.95
CA ILE A 357 -50.71 -22.99 -10.84
C ILE A 357 -51.57 -22.85 -12.09
N GLU A 358 -52.16 -21.68 -12.33
CA GLU A 358 -52.98 -21.40 -13.48
C GLU A 358 -52.42 -20.19 -14.24
N ASN A 359 -52.26 -20.30 -15.56
CA ASN A 359 -51.83 -19.25 -16.48
C ASN A 359 -50.47 -18.60 -16.10
N LEU A 360 -49.52 -19.39 -15.60
CA LEU A 360 -48.19 -18.92 -15.34
C LEU A 360 -47.40 -18.78 -16.64
N SER A 361 -46.81 -17.62 -16.87
CA SER A 361 -45.83 -17.44 -17.93
C SER A 361 -44.52 -16.89 -17.33
N PHE A 362 -43.41 -17.40 -17.77
CA PHE A 362 -42.09 -16.98 -17.29
C PHE A 362 -41.14 -16.80 -18.47
N THR A 363 -40.40 -15.68 -18.43
CA THR A 363 -39.36 -15.37 -19.41
C THR A 363 -38.04 -15.13 -18.68
N TYR A 364 -36.99 -15.88 -19.03
CA TYR A 364 -35.66 -15.63 -18.48
C TYR A 364 -35.14 -14.23 -18.88
N PRO A 365 -34.40 -13.52 -17.97
CA PRO A 365 -33.83 -12.25 -18.31
C PRO A 365 -32.91 -12.36 -19.54
N GLY A 366 -33.22 -11.60 -20.61
CA GLY A 366 -32.47 -11.61 -21.87
C GLY A 366 -33.14 -12.37 -23.00
N ASN A 367 -34.17 -13.16 -22.75
CA ASN A 367 -34.96 -13.83 -23.79
C ASN A 367 -36.13 -12.93 -24.24
N SER A 368 -36.46 -13.00 -25.53
CA SER A 368 -37.57 -12.26 -26.14
C SER A 368 -38.90 -13.04 -26.17
N SER A 369 -38.87 -14.33 -25.84
CA SER A 369 -40.05 -15.21 -25.82
C SER A 369 -40.20 -15.86 -24.45
N PRO A 370 -41.44 -16.10 -23.99
CA PRO A 370 -41.67 -16.84 -22.75
C PRO A 370 -41.15 -18.26 -22.88
N THR A 371 -40.56 -18.75 -21.80
CA THR A 371 -39.98 -20.10 -21.67
C THR A 371 -41.02 -21.07 -21.08
N LEU A 372 -41.99 -20.51 -20.34
CA LEU A 372 -43.18 -21.16 -19.83
C LEU A 372 -44.38 -20.39 -20.27
#